data_35620684bd789610c5a8653783cf4020
#
_entry.id   35620684bd789610c5a8653783cf4020
#
_cell.length_a   1.000
_cell.length_b   1.000
_cell.length_c   1.000
_cell.angle_alpha   90.00
_cell.angle_beta   90.00
_cell.angle_gamma   90.00
#
_symmetry.space_group_name_H-M   'P 1'
#
loop_
_entity.id
_entity.type
_entity.pdbx_description
1 polymer ?
#
loop_
_entity_poly.entity_id
_entity_poly.type
_entity_poly.pdbx_seq_one_letter_code
_entity_poly.pdbx_strand_id
1 'polypeptide(L)'
;MLGDRTEILGMCAAALNEHIPIAHLHGGELTEGAVDDCIRHAVTKMSYLHFPATEVYRRRIIQMGEAPERVYNVGALGVENILSVPMLSEEEIRKDVEIPAGMPYAVVTFHPVTMQPGETEQQVRELIVAMREEKQYFYLVTKANADAGGRQVNAWLAEAQRELTNMKLVSSLGMKRYLSAVKYAAFVLGNSSSGIIEAPALGTPTVNIGDRQKGRLMAETVIGCMPEAGAIQAAIRQTEQMPHRPSFLYGDGKTSQKIVKILKEFFHTDYRHWKKTFYDMECK
;
A
#
# COMPACT_ATOMS: atom_id res chain seq x y z
N MET A 1 -16.01 -0.83 -6.44
CA MET A 1 -14.68 -1.04 -7.06
C MET A 1 -13.61 -0.63 -6.07
N LEU A 2 -12.57 -1.43 -5.87
CA LEU A 2 -11.49 -1.16 -4.92
C LEU A 2 -10.18 -0.90 -5.68
N GLY A 3 -9.56 0.25 -5.44
CA GLY A 3 -8.22 0.58 -5.94
C GLY A 3 -8.18 0.98 -7.41
N ASP A 4 -7.17 0.50 -8.11
CA ASP A 4 -6.64 1.11 -9.32
C ASP A 4 -6.03 0.10 -10.32
N ARG A 5 -6.36 -1.16 -10.20
CA ARG A 5 -5.82 -2.17 -11.11
C ARG A 5 -6.49 -2.10 -12.48
N THR A 6 -5.73 -2.44 -13.51
CA THR A 6 -6.18 -2.40 -14.92
C THR A 6 -7.47 -3.20 -15.14
N GLU A 7 -7.64 -4.30 -14.43
CA GLU A 7 -8.79 -5.19 -14.57
C GLU A 7 -10.12 -4.51 -14.22
N ILE A 8 -10.12 -3.57 -13.26
CA ILE A 8 -11.36 -2.88 -12.87
C ILE A 8 -11.79 -1.81 -13.86
N LEU A 9 -10.90 -1.31 -14.70
CA LEU A 9 -11.22 -0.28 -15.68
C LEU A 9 -12.28 -0.76 -16.69
N GLY A 10 -12.10 -1.97 -17.20
CA GLY A 10 -13.09 -2.59 -18.09
C GLY A 10 -14.44 -2.83 -17.41
N MET A 11 -14.42 -3.24 -16.15
CA MET A 11 -15.65 -3.41 -15.36
C MET A 11 -16.37 -2.08 -15.12
N CYS A 12 -15.62 -1.00 -14.88
CA CYS A 12 -16.19 0.35 -14.72
C CYS A 12 -16.84 0.84 -16.02
N ALA A 13 -16.20 0.62 -17.18
CA ALA A 13 -16.77 0.97 -18.47
C ALA A 13 -18.08 0.21 -18.73
N ALA A 14 -18.11 -1.09 -18.46
CA ALA A 14 -19.31 -1.92 -18.59
C ALA A 14 -20.44 -1.43 -17.64
N ALA A 15 -20.13 -1.16 -16.37
CA ALA A 15 -21.11 -0.67 -15.41
C ALA A 15 -21.73 0.67 -15.84
N LEU A 16 -20.92 1.59 -16.39
CA LEU A 16 -21.44 2.87 -16.93
C LEU A 16 -22.42 2.67 -18.08
N ASN A 17 -22.10 1.78 -19.04
CA ASN A 17 -22.96 1.48 -20.18
C ASN A 17 -24.30 0.88 -19.74
N GLU A 18 -24.29 0.08 -18.67
CA GLU A 18 -25.48 -0.53 -18.07
C GLU A 18 -26.19 0.38 -17.03
N HIS A 19 -25.78 1.64 -16.91
CA HIS A 19 -26.31 2.58 -15.94
C HIS A 19 -26.24 2.12 -14.48
N ILE A 20 -25.22 1.32 -14.13
CA ILE A 20 -24.98 0.85 -12.77
C ILE A 20 -24.07 1.86 -12.04
N PRO A 21 -24.54 2.48 -10.93
CA PRO A 21 -23.70 3.41 -10.18
C PRO A 21 -22.52 2.68 -9.53
N ILE A 22 -21.34 3.27 -9.65
CA ILE A 22 -20.10 2.72 -9.14
C ILE A 22 -19.75 3.42 -7.83
N ALA A 23 -19.38 2.64 -6.81
CA ALA A 23 -18.75 3.11 -5.59
C ALA A 23 -17.24 2.80 -5.65
N HIS A 24 -16.39 3.83 -5.57
CA HIS A 24 -14.93 3.70 -5.67
C HIS A 24 -14.27 3.86 -4.30
N LEU A 25 -13.54 2.85 -3.86
CA LEU A 25 -12.74 2.83 -2.63
C LEU A 25 -11.29 3.15 -2.98
N HIS A 26 -10.61 3.92 -2.13
CA HIS A 26 -9.23 4.33 -2.30
C HIS A 26 -8.96 5.25 -3.51
N GLY A 27 -9.98 6.00 -3.96
CA GLY A 27 -9.78 7.08 -4.94
C GLY A 27 -9.00 8.26 -4.35
N GLY A 28 -8.46 9.12 -5.23
CA GLY A 28 -7.81 10.38 -4.87
C GLY A 28 -6.37 10.25 -4.31
N GLU A 29 -5.84 9.04 -4.17
CA GLU A 29 -4.43 8.82 -3.85
C GLU A 29 -3.52 9.20 -5.04
N LEU A 30 -2.25 9.45 -4.78
CA LEU A 30 -1.22 9.60 -5.82
C LEU A 30 -0.20 8.46 -5.72
N THR A 31 0.28 8.02 -6.88
CA THR A 31 1.37 7.06 -7.02
C THR A 31 2.13 7.40 -8.30
N GLU A 32 2.87 8.51 -8.27
CA GLU A 32 3.50 9.12 -9.45
C GLU A 32 4.43 8.17 -10.23
N GLY A 33 5.00 7.16 -9.56
CA GLY A 33 5.85 6.15 -10.18
C GLY A 33 5.12 4.95 -10.81
N ALA A 34 3.77 4.94 -10.84
CA ALA A 34 2.99 3.81 -11.30
C ALA A 34 1.88 4.21 -12.28
N VAL A 35 1.61 3.33 -13.26
CA VAL A 35 0.50 3.50 -14.21
C VAL A 35 -0.87 3.48 -13.51
N ASP A 36 -0.94 2.87 -12.35
CA ASP A 36 -2.12 2.80 -11.47
C ASP A 36 -2.70 4.19 -11.15
N ASP A 37 -1.88 5.24 -11.15
CA ASP A 37 -2.31 6.61 -10.87
C ASP A 37 -3.37 7.10 -11.88
N CYS A 38 -3.07 6.94 -13.17
CA CYS A 38 -3.99 7.30 -14.25
C CYS A 38 -5.28 6.47 -14.19
N ILE A 39 -5.16 5.16 -13.92
CA ILE A 39 -6.31 4.25 -13.83
C ILE A 39 -7.19 4.66 -12.64
N ARG A 40 -6.61 4.94 -11.50
CA ARG A 40 -7.32 5.40 -10.29
C ARG A 40 -8.14 6.64 -10.57
N HIS A 41 -7.56 7.63 -11.22
CA HIS A 41 -8.27 8.87 -11.55
C HIS A 41 -9.36 8.66 -12.59
N ALA A 42 -9.15 7.79 -13.58
CA ALA A 42 -10.18 7.41 -14.54
C ALA A 42 -11.35 6.71 -13.85
N VAL A 43 -11.09 5.73 -12.97
CA VAL A 43 -12.12 5.03 -12.18
C VAL A 43 -12.86 6.01 -11.27
N THR A 44 -12.16 6.97 -10.64
CA THR A 44 -12.80 8.04 -9.87
C THR A 44 -13.80 8.81 -10.72
N LYS A 45 -13.43 9.21 -11.94
CA LYS A 45 -14.34 9.94 -12.83
C LYS A 45 -15.53 9.12 -13.31
N MET A 46 -15.39 7.81 -13.42
CA MET A 46 -16.48 6.88 -13.75
C MET A 46 -17.42 6.60 -12.58
N SER A 47 -17.00 6.89 -11.35
CA SER A 47 -17.73 6.51 -10.14
C SER A 47 -18.73 7.56 -9.67
N TYR A 48 -19.77 7.13 -8.99
CA TYR A 48 -20.81 7.99 -8.43
C TYR A 48 -20.60 8.27 -6.94
N LEU A 49 -20.23 7.25 -6.16
CA LEU A 49 -19.86 7.37 -4.75
C LEU A 49 -18.35 7.18 -4.58
N HIS A 50 -17.77 7.92 -3.66
CA HIS A 50 -16.32 7.91 -3.44
C HIS A 50 -16.00 7.71 -1.97
N PHE A 51 -15.11 6.74 -1.69
CA PHE A 51 -14.68 6.36 -0.36
C PHE A 51 -13.14 6.47 -0.24
N PRO A 52 -12.60 7.71 -0.23
CA PRO A 52 -11.18 7.94 0.01
C PRO A 52 -10.76 7.58 1.44
N ALA A 53 -9.47 7.29 1.61
CA ALA A 53 -8.90 6.87 2.88
C ALA A 53 -8.52 8.05 3.80
N THR A 54 -8.39 9.26 3.27
CA THR A 54 -7.99 10.45 4.05
C THR A 54 -8.72 11.71 3.58
N GLU A 55 -8.69 12.77 4.41
CA GLU A 55 -9.29 14.05 4.02
C GLU A 55 -8.54 14.73 2.87
N VAL A 56 -7.22 14.54 2.75
CA VAL A 56 -6.45 15.06 1.61
C VAL A 56 -6.93 14.43 0.31
N TYR A 57 -7.17 13.13 0.30
CA TYR A 57 -7.66 12.42 -0.87
C TYR A 57 -9.12 12.77 -1.17
N ARG A 58 -9.94 13.01 -0.13
CA ARG A 58 -11.29 13.54 -0.30
C ARG A 58 -11.28 14.86 -1.06
N ARG A 59 -10.46 15.81 -0.63
CA ARG A 59 -10.33 17.12 -1.29
C ARG A 59 -9.88 17.00 -2.73
N ARG A 60 -8.95 16.09 -3.03
CA ARG A 60 -8.48 15.85 -4.41
C ARG A 60 -9.57 15.30 -5.31
N ILE A 61 -10.43 14.40 -4.82
CA ILE A 61 -11.58 13.90 -5.57
C ILE A 61 -12.56 15.04 -5.87
N ILE A 62 -12.82 15.91 -4.92
CA ILE A 62 -13.66 17.11 -5.12
C ILE A 62 -13.02 18.03 -6.16
N GLN A 63 -11.71 18.24 -6.09
CA GLN A 63 -10.94 19.02 -7.07
C GLN A 63 -11.07 18.46 -8.50
N MET A 64 -11.29 17.16 -8.65
CA MET A 64 -11.56 16.50 -9.92
C MET A 64 -12.98 16.73 -10.44
N GLY A 65 -13.79 17.54 -9.77
CA GLY A 65 -15.17 17.87 -10.15
C GLY A 65 -16.21 16.88 -9.61
N GLU A 66 -15.92 16.17 -8.53
CA GLU A 66 -16.88 15.32 -7.85
C GLU A 66 -17.58 16.09 -6.71
N ALA A 67 -18.91 15.99 -6.64
CA ALA A 67 -19.71 16.73 -5.67
C ALA A 67 -19.40 16.28 -4.23
N PRO A 68 -19.14 17.23 -3.30
CA PRO A 68 -18.69 16.93 -1.93
C PRO A 68 -19.60 15.99 -1.15
N GLU A 69 -20.90 15.99 -1.41
CA GLU A 69 -21.91 15.14 -0.78
C GLU A 69 -21.87 13.68 -1.24
N ARG A 70 -21.04 13.35 -2.22
CA ARG A 70 -20.79 11.98 -2.69
C ARG A 70 -19.39 11.48 -2.36
N VAL A 71 -18.58 12.27 -1.63
CA VAL A 71 -17.19 11.95 -1.28
C VAL A 71 -17.05 11.85 0.23
N TYR A 72 -16.87 10.64 0.73
CA TYR A 72 -16.87 10.33 2.16
C TYR A 72 -15.51 9.79 2.60
N ASN A 73 -14.80 10.51 3.45
CA ASN A 73 -13.58 10.00 4.08
C ASN A 73 -13.92 8.88 5.08
N VAL A 74 -13.62 7.65 4.72
CA VAL A 74 -13.96 6.46 5.52
C VAL A 74 -12.76 5.76 6.17
N GLY A 75 -11.54 6.11 5.76
CA GLY A 75 -10.32 5.41 6.15
C GLY A 75 -9.97 4.26 5.20
N ALA A 76 -8.79 3.67 5.40
CA ALA A 76 -8.31 2.54 4.61
C ALA A 76 -8.76 1.20 5.17
N LEU A 77 -9.19 0.28 4.29
CA LEU A 77 -9.55 -1.10 4.68
C LEU A 77 -8.35 -1.85 5.29
N GLY A 78 -7.12 -1.55 4.86
CA GLY A 78 -5.92 -2.14 5.45
C GLY A 78 -5.79 -1.88 6.94
N VAL A 79 -6.17 -0.66 7.40
CA VAL A 79 -6.16 -0.32 8.83
C VAL A 79 -7.26 -1.08 9.60
N GLU A 80 -8.43 -1.28 9.01
CA GLU A 80 -9.49 -2.09 9.63
C GLU A 80 -9.06 -3.56 9.79
N ASN A 81 -8.37 -4.11 8.80
CA ASN A 81 -7.84 -5.47 8.87
C ASN A 81 -6.90 -5.68 10.06
N ILE A 82 -6.09 -4.67 10.40
CA ILE A 82 -5.17 -4.71 11.54
C ILE A 82 -5.93 -4.91 12.87
N LEU A 83 -7.09 -4.28 13.01
CA LEU A 83 -7.90 -4.34 14.23
C LEU A 83 -8.80 -5.58 14.28
N SER A 84 -9.16 -6.16 13.14
CA SER A 84 -10.13 -7.25 13.03
C SER A 84 -9.50 -8.64 12.91
N VAL A 85 -8.28 -8.73 12.35
CA VAL A 85 -7.60 -10.01 12.13
C VAL A 85 -6.93 -10.48 13.43
N PRO A 86 -7.23 -11.69 13.93
CA PRO A 86 -6.53 -12.26 15.09
C PRO A 86 -5.08 -12.58 14.69
N MET A 87 -4.15 -11.76 15.14
CA MET A 87 -2.72 -11.90 14.83
C MET A 87 -2.11 -13.08 15.61
N LEU A 88 -1.07 -13.67 15.01
CA LEU A 88 -0.20 -14.61 15.70
C LEU A 88 0.66 -13.86 16.73
N SER A 89 1.10 -14.59 17.78
CA SER A 89 2.15 -14.09 18.67
C SER A 89 3.50 -14.00 17.94
N GLU A 90 4.47 -13.31 18.53
CA GLU A 90 5.81 -13.23 17.97
C GLU A 90 6.47 -14.60 17.81
N GLU A 91 6.32 -15.46 18.81
CA GLU A 91 6.87 -16.82 18.79
C GLU A 91 6.24 -17.67 17.67
N GLU A 92 4.90 -17.61 17.55
CA GLU A 92 4.19 -18.35 16.50
C GLU A 92 4.59 -17.92 15.10
N ILE A 93 4.67 -16.59 14.83
CA ILE A 93 5.03 -16.13 13.50
C ILE A 93 6.50 -16.42 13.18
N ARG A 94 7.43 -16.24 14.13
CA ARG A 94 8.84 -16.59 13.94
C ARG A 94 9.02 -18.06 13.59
N LYS A 95 8.33 -18.95 14.28
CA LYS A 95 8.36 -20.39 14.02
C LYS A 95 7.74 -20.74 12.67
N ASP A 96 6.59 -20.16 12.33
CA ASP A 96 5.86 -20.44 11.09
C ASP A 96 6.64 -20.04 9.84
N VAL A 97 7.36 -18.91 9.87
CA VAL A 97 8.16 -18.42 8.75
C VAL A 97 9.68 -18.66 8.91
N GLU A 98 10.08 -19.43 9.94
CA GLU A 98 11.46 -19.84 10.21
C GLU A 98 12.44 -18.66 10.39
N ILE A 99 12.02 -17.61 11.12
CA ILE A 99 12.92 -16.52 11.52
C ILE A 99 13.79 -17.00 12.69
N PRO A 100 15.13 -16.85 12.61
CA PRO A 100 16.03 -17.26 13.68
C PRO A 100 15.66 -16.60 15.03
N ALA A 101 15.72 -17.40 16.10
CA ALA A 101 15.44 -16.91 17.45
C ALA A 101 16.45 -15.82 17.86
N GLY A 102 15.97 -14.77 18.51
CA GLY A 102 16.82 -13.68 19.01
C GLY A 102 17.40 -12.74 17.95
N MET A 103 17.23 -13.03 16.67
CA MET A 103 17.69 -12.15 15.60
C MET A 103 16.60 -11.14 15.24
N PRO A 104 16.83 -9.81 15.24
CA PRO A 104 15.88 -8.85 14.71
C PRO A 104 15.67 -9.11 13.22
N TYR A 105 14.46 -8.79 12.72
CA TYR A 105 14.15 -9.04 11.31
C TYR A 105 13.42 -7.88 10.67
N ALA A 106 13.52 -7.79 9.36
CA ALA A 106 12.75 -6.88 8.52
C ALA A 106 11.82 -7.65 7.58
N VAL A 107 10.65 -7.10 7.31
CA VAL A 107 9.77 -7.58 6.24
C VAL A 107 10.06 -6.78 4.98
N VAL A 108 10.41 -7.47 3.89
CA VAL A 108 10.83 -6.83 2.64
C VAL A 108 9.83 -7.13 1.53
N THR A 109 9.38 -6.09 0.84
CA THR A 109 8.53 -6.22 -0.35
C THR A 109 8.93 -5.19 -1.39
N PHE A 110 9.41 -5.64 -2.54
CA PHE A 110 9.82 -4.76 -3.63
C PHE A 110 9.09 -5.11 -4.91
N HIS A 111 8.44 -4.12 -5.51
CA HIS A 111 7.70 -4.24 -6.76
C HIS A 111 8.42 -3.48 -7.89
N PRO A 112 8.23 -3.88 -9.15
CA PRO A 112 8.71 -3.09 -10.29
C PRO A 112 8.16 -1.66 -10.25
N VAL A 113 8.96 -0.70 -10.68
CA VAL A 113 8.52 0.68 -10.92
C VAL A 113 8.08 0.77 -12.38
N THR A 114 6.78 0.66 -12.63
CA THR A 114 6.22 0.46 -13.98
C THR A 114 6.47 1.64 -14.94
N MET A 115 6.70 2.84 -14.39
CA MET A 115 7.06 4.03 -15.16
C MET A 115 8.58 4.15 -15.45
N GLN A 116 9.40 3.27 -14.84
CA GLN A 116 10.87 3.25 -15.00
C GLN A 116 11.37 1.81 -15.27
N PRO A 117 10.91 1.15 -16.33
CA PRO A 117 11.18 -0.29 -16.52
C PRO A 117 12.67 -0.62 -16.67
N GLY A 118 13.50 0.31 -17.15
CA GLY A 118 14.94 0.11 -17.32
C GLY A 118 15.75 0.16 -16.02
N GLU A 119 15.20 0.68 -14.93
CA GLU A 119 15.91 0.88 -13.66
C GLU A 119 15.65 -0.21 -12.62
N THR A 120 14.62 -1.02 -12.82
CA THR A 120 14.17 -2.01 -11.83
C THR A 120 15.27 -3.00 -11.43
N GLU A 121 16.08 -3.47 -12.36
CA GLU A 121 17.17 -4.40 -12.07
C GLU A 121 18.21 -3.76 -11.15
N GLN A 122 18.66 -2.55 -11.47
CA GLN A 122 19.63 -1.84 -10.65
C GLN A 122 19.09 -1.59 -9.24
N GLN A 123 17.85 -1.14 -9.13
CA GLN A 123 17.22 -0.89 -7.83
C GLN A 123 17.12 -2.16 -6.96
N VAL A 124 16.80 -3.32 -7.56
CA VAL A 124 16.81 -4.61 -6.84
C VAL A 124 18.21 -5.03 -6.43
N ARG A 125 19.22 -4.83 -7.29
CA ARG A 125 20.63 -5.12 -6.96
C ARG A 125 21.11 -4.26 -5.78
N GLU A 126 20.80 -2.97 -5.77
CA GLU A 126 21.13 -2.05 -4.68
C GLU A 126 20.45 -2.47 -3.37
N LEU A 127 19.19 -2.89 -3.41
CA LEU A 127 18.49 -3.45 -2.26
C LEU A 127 19.21 -4.71 -1.72
N ILE A 128 19.61 -5.64 -2.62
CA ILE A 128 20.31 -6.86 -2.24
C ILE A 128 21.68 -6.53 -1.61
N VAL A 129 22.40 -5.56 -2.14
CA VAL A 129 23.67 -5.08 -1.55
C VAL A 129 23.44 -4.53 -0.15
N ALA A 130 22.42 -3.69 0.04
CA ALA A 130 22.10 -3.15 1.36
C ALA A 130 21.76 -4.25 2.38
N MET A 131 20.97 -5.26 2.00
CA MET A 131 20.65 -6.40 2.87
C MET A 131 21.89 -7.28 3.17
N ARG A 132 22.84 -7.38 2.24
CA ARG A 132 24.10 -8.12 2.42
C ARG A 132 25.02 -7.46 3.45
N GLU A 133 25.03 -6.14 3.48
CA GLU A 133 25.89 -5.36 4.38
C GLU A 133 25.31 -5.22 5.79
N GLU A 134 23.99 -5.13 5.93
CA GLU A 134 23.30 -5.01 7.23
C GLU A 134 22.96 -6.41 7.79
N LYS A 135 24.01 -7.19 8.13
CA LYS A 135 23.93 -8.62 8.52
C LYS A 135 23.27 -8.88 9.87
N GLN A 136 23.10 -7.86 10.70
CA GLN A 136 22.45 -7.98 12.01
C GLN A 136 20.94 -8.27 11.91
N TYR A 137 20.35 -8.11 10.71
CA TYR A 137 18.94 -8.39 10.48
C TYR A 137 18.73 -9.64 9.64
N PHE A 138 17.64 -10.37 9.95
CA PHE A 138 17.09 -11.37 9.06
C PHE A 138 16.05 -10.72 8.14
N TYR A 139 16.03 -11.05 6.86
CA TYR A 139 15.14 -10.46 5.86
C TYR A 139 14.09 -11.46 5.41
N LEU A 140 12.85 -11.29 5.88
CA LEU A 140 11.70 -12.03 5.38
C LEU A 140 11.17 -11.31 4.14
N VAL A 141 11.52 -11.83 2.97
CA VAL A 141 11.22 -11.20 1.68
C VAL A 141 9.98 -11.83 1.06
N THR A 142 8.98 -11.02 0.72
CA THR A 142 7.81 -11.47 -0.06
C THR A 142 8.04 -11.23 -1.55
N LYS A 143 7.54 -12.12 -2.40
CA LYS A 143 7.63 -11.95 -3.85
C LYS A 143 6.86 -10.72 -4.32
N ALA A 144 7.36 -10.10 -5.39
CA ALA A 144 6.63 -9.07 -6.12
C ALA A 144 5.31 -9.62 -6.69
N ASN A 145 4.34 -8.73 -6.87
CA ASN A 145 3.08 -9.03 -7.52
C ASN A 145 3.24 -9.42 -9.01
N ALA A 146 2.11 -9.69 -9.69
CA ALA A 146 2.10 -10.13 -11.09
C ALA A 146 2.21 -8.98 -12.11
N ASP A 147 2.50 -7.75 -11.68
CA ASP A 147 2.69 -6.62 -12.58
C ASP A 147 3.86 -6.83 -13.55
N ALA A 148 3.89 -6.05 -14.63
CA ALA A 148 4.98 -6.13 -15.61
C ALA A 148 6.35 -5.99 -14.92
N GLY A 149 7.26 -6.94 -15.17
CA GLY A 149 8.57 -7.04 -14.50
C GLY A 149 8.57 -7.79 -13.17
N GLY A 150 7.42 -8.13 -12.56
CA GLY A 150 7.38 -8.83 -11.28
C GLY A 150 8.05 -10.21 -11.29
N ARG A 151 7.95 -10.95 -12.40
CA ARG A 151 8.66 -12.24 -12.56
C ARG A 151 10.17 -12.08 -12.52
N GLN A 152 10.68 -11.00 -13.12
CA GLN A 152 12.12 -10.72 -13.17
C GLN A 152 12.64 -10.34 -11.78
N VAL A 153 11.94 -9.47 -11.06
CA VAL A 153 12.26 -9.14 -9.66
C VAL A 153 12.33 -10.42 -8.80
N ASN A 154 11.34 -11.30 -8.95
CA ASN A 154 11.30 -12.56 -8.21
C ASN A 154 12.46 -13.50 -8.56
N ALA A 155 12.95 -13.49 -9.80
CA ALA A 155 14.12 -14.28 -10.21
C ALA A 155 15.39 -13.75 -9.54
N TRP A 156 15.65 -12.44 -9.55
CA TRP A 156 16.80 -11.83 -8.88
C TRP A 156 16.80 -12.05 -7.36
N LEU A 157 15.62 -11.95 -6.72
CA LEU A 157 15.46 -12.22 -5.29
C LEU A 157 15.71 -13.72 -4.97
N ALA A 158 15.28 -14.63 -5.84
CA ALA A 158 15.54 -16.06 -5.66
C ALA A 158 17.04 -16.41 -5.84
N GLU A 159 17.76 -15.70 -6.70
CA GLU A 159 19.21 -15.82 -6.84
C GLU A 159 19.90 -15.30 -5.57
N ALA A 160 19.53 -14.11 -5.08
CA ALA A 160 20.07 -13.53 -3.87
C ALA A 160 19.90 -14.43 -2.64
N GLN A 161 18.77 -15.14 -2.52
CA GLN A 161 18.55 -16.10 -1.41
C GLN A 161 19.57 -17.24 -1.38
N ARG A 162 20.17 -17.62 -2.52
CA ARG A 162 21.21 -18.67 -2.54
C ARG A 162 22.54 -18.20 -1.94
N GLU A 163 22.76 -16.89 -1.94
CA GLU A 163 23.98 -16.27 -1.44
C GLU A 163 23.83 -15.71 -0.02
N LEU A 164 22.63 -15.21 0.33
CA LEU A 164 22.37 -14.56 1.61
C LEU A 164 21.78 -15.54 2.62
N THR A 165 22.56 -15.91 3.64
CA THR A 165 22.14 -16.82 4.71
C THR A 165 21.12 -16.20 5.68
N ASN A 166 21.00 -14.87 5.68
CA ASN A 166 20.07 -14.10 6.53
C ASN A 166 18.80 -13.65 5.76
N MET A 167 18.41 -14.38 4.73
CA MET A 167 17.27 -14.05 3.89
C MET A 167 16.38 -15.27 3.66
N LYS A 168 15.05 -15.08 3.72
CA LYS A 168 14.06 -16.06 3.29
C LYS A 168 13.08 -15.42 2.34
N LEU A 169 12.95 -15.97 1.13
CA LEU A 169 11.98 -15.55 0.12
C LEU A 169 10.72 -16.42 0.21
N VAL A 170 9.56 -15.80 0.37
CA VAL A 170 8.26 -16.47 0.42
C VAL A 170 7.32 -15.96 -0.67
N SER A 171 6.48 -16.83 -1.21
CA SER A 171 5.58 -16.44 -2.31
C SER A 171 4.48 -15.47 -1.83
N SER A 172 3.84 -15.79 -0.71
CA SER A 172 2.85 -14.97 -0.04
C SER A 172 2.66 -15.49 1.38
N LEU A 173 2.41 -14.59 2.32
CA LEU A 173 2.10 -14.96 3.70
C LEU A 173 0.58 -15.00 3.98
N GLY A 174 -0.24 -14.47 3.07
CA GLY A 174 -1.61 -14.16 3.37
C GLY A 174 -1.74 -13.08 4.45
N MET A 175 -2.94 -12.55 4.65
CA MET A 175 -3.15 -11.37 5.50
C MET A 175 -2.70 -11.58 6.95
N LYS A 176 -3.17 -12.66 7.59
CA LYS A 176 -2.89 -12.90 9.03
C LYS A 176 -1.40 -12.99 9.33
N ARG A 177 -0.66 -13.83 8.59
CA ARG A 177 0.78 -14.02 8.79
C ARG A 177 1.58 -12.77 8.42
N TYR A 178 1.19 -12.09 7.33
CA TYR A 178 1.84 -10.86 6.90
C TYR A 178 1.73 -9.76 7.96
N LEU A 179 0.53 -9.45 8.43
CA LEU A 179 0.31 -8.44 9.47
C LEU A 179 1.01 -8.81 10.78
N SER A 180 1.00 -10.10 11.15
CA SER A 180 1.75 -10.58 12.33
C SER A 180 3.26 -10.40 12.15
N ALA A 181 3.81 -10.72 10.98
CA ALA A 181 5.23 -10.53 10.69
C ALA A 181 5.61 -9.04 10.71
N VAL A 182 4.79 -8.15 10.12
CA VAL A 182 5.03 -6.70 10.13
C VAL A 182 4.98 -6.15 11.56
N LYS A 183 4.04 -6.59 12.39
CA LYS A 183 3.86 -6.11 13.78
C LYS A 183 5.12 -6.27 14.64
N TYR A 184 5.86 -7.36 14.48
CA TYR A 184 7.03 -7.68 15.28
C TYR A 184 8.35 -7.46 14.54
N ALA A 185 8.30 -6.94 13.31
CA ALA A 185 9.50 -6.58 12.58
C ALA A 185 10.20 -5.37 13.19
N ALA A 186 11.51 -5.32 13.09
CA ALA A 186 12.28 -4.12 13.42
C ALA A 186 11.89 -2.96 12.48
N PHE A 187 11.68 -3.27 11.20
CA PHE A 187 11.20 -2.32 10.21
C PHE A 187 10.62 -3.06 8.97
N VAL A 188 9.90 -2.31 8.14
CA VAL A 188 9.52 -2.74 6.79
C VAL A 188 10.45 -2.06 5.78
N LEU A 189 10.88 -2.79 4.75
CA LEU A 189 11.80 -2.31 3.73
C LEU A 189 11.23 -2.55 2.32
N GLY A 190 11.28 -1.55 1.46
CA GLY A 190 10.89 -1.70 0.05
C GLY A 190 10.00 -0.58 -0.46
N ASN A 191 9.14 -0.89 -1.43
CA ASN A 191 8.30 0.11 -2.10
C ASN A 191 6.81 -0.30 -2.17
N SER A 192 6.38 -1.18 -1.26
CA SER A 192 4.98 -1.60 -1.17
C SER A 192 4.12 -0.54 -0.47
N SER A 193 2.85 -0.41 -0.90
CA SER A 193 1.87 0.44 -0.21
C SER A 193 1.61 0.02 1.23
N SER A 194 1.85 -1.25 1.57
CA SER A 194 1.73 -1.75 2.94
C SER A 194 2.71 -1.07 3.89
N GLY A 195 3.90 -0.71 3.44
CA GLY A 195 4.86 0.08 4.20
C GLY A 195 4.37 1.50 4.52
N ILE A 196 3.40 2.02 3.75
CA ILE A 196 2.84 3.37 3.93
C ILE A 196 1.55 3.33 4.77
N ILE A 197 0.75 2.28 4.65
CA ILE A 197 -0.59 2.20 5.24
C ILE A 197 -0.60 1.30 6.47
N GLU A 198 -0.25 0.02 6.30
CA GLU A 198 -0.38 -1.00 7.35
C GLU A 198 0.77 -0.95 8.37
N ALA A 199 2.01 -0.84 7.93
CA ALA A 199 3.16 -0.84 8.83
C ALA A 199 3.13 0.33 9.83
N PRO A 200 2.87 1.59 9.43
CA PRO A 200 2.70 2.68 10.38
C PRO A 200 1.52 2.48 11.34
N ALA A 201 0.41 1.89 10.87
CA ALA A 201 -0.74 1.63 11.72
C ALA A 201 -0.47 0.52 12.77
N LEU A 202 0.49 -0.38 12.49
CA LEU A 202 1.02 -1.36 13.46
C LEU A 202 2.11 -0.78 14.36
N GLY A 203 2.58 0.44 14.09
CA GLY A 203 3.68 1.07 14.81
C GLY A 203 5.07 0.63 14.34
N THR A 204 5.17 -0.01 13.20
CA THR A 204 6.43 -0.52 12.65
C THR A 204 7.05 0.54 11.72
N PRO A 205 8.31 0.95 11.96
CA PRO A 205 9.03 1.86 11.06
C PRO A 205 9.14 1.31 9.65
N THR A 206 9.18 2.19 8.67
CA THR A 206 9.29 1.80 7.25
C THR A 206 10.40 2.57 6.55
N VAL A 207 11.22 1.85 5.78
CA VAL A 207 12.13 2.40 4.78
C VAL A 207 11.47 2.24 3.41
N ASN A 208 10.96 3.36 2.87
CA ASN A 208 10.34 3.40 1.54
C ASN A 208 11.38 3.76 0.48
N ILE A 209 11.64 2.83 -0.44
CA ILE A 209 12.68 2.96 -1.46
C ILE A 209 12.11 3.55 -2.75
N GLY A 210 12.71 4.64 -3.21
CA GLY A 210 12.40 5.26 -4.50
C GLY A 210 11.01 5.88 -4.59
N ASP A 211 10.57 6.13 -5.83
CA ASP A 211 9.44 7.01 -6.14
C ASP A 211 8.10 6.30 -6.36
N ARG A 212 8.05 4.95 -6.26
CA ARG A 212 6.80 4.20 -6.52
C ARG A 212 5.62 4.68 -5.68
N GLN A 213 5.86 5.11 -4.44
CA GLN A 213 4.84 5.62 -3.52
C GLN A 213 4.82 7.15 -3.44
N LYS A 214 5.55 7.85 -4.31
CA LYS A 214 5.62 9.30 -4.32
C LYS A 214 4.22 9.92 -4.51
N GLY A 215 3.94 10.96 -3.74
CA GLY A 215 2.64 11.64 -3.70
C GLY A 215 1.67 11.07 -2.66
N ARG A 216 1.91 9.90 -2.07
CA ARG A 216 1.14 9.41 -0.93
C ARG A 216 1.48 10.15 0.35
N LEU A 217 0.50 10.28 1.22
CA LEU A 217 0.72 10.75 2.58
C LEU A 217 1.57 9.73 3.35
N MET A 218 2.61 10.21 4.01
CA MET A 218 3.50 9.36 4.81
C MET A 218 3.38 9.74 6.28
N ALA A 219 3.32 8.71 7.13
CA ALA A 219 3.41 8.90 8.58
C ALA A 219 4.85 9.26 8.98
N GLU A 220 5.02 9.83 10.18
CA GLU A 220 6.35 10.18 10.71
C GLU A 220 7.30 8.98 10.88
N THR A 221 6.76 7.76 10.90
CA THR A 221 7.50 6.50 10.98
C THR A 221 7.94 5.97 9.62
N VAL A 222 7.76 6.72 8.54
CA VAL A 222 8.18 6.34 7.18
C VAL A 222 9.35 7.20 6.73
N ILE A 223 10.47 6.57 6.41
CA ILE A 223 11.66 7.20 5.86
C ILE A 223 11.71 6.91 4.36
N GLY A 224 11.72 7.95 3.52
CA GLY A 224 12.00 7.81 2.09
C GLY A 224 13.50 7.82 1.81
N CYS A 225 13.97 6.96 0.91
CA CYS A 225 15.36 6.98 0.46
C CYS A 225 15.48 6.71 -1.05
N MET A 226 16.60 7.11 -1.62
CA MET A 226 16.97 6.77 -3.00
C MET A 226 17.24 5.26 -3.11
N PRO A 227 17.02 4.65 -4.30
CA PRO A 227 17.27 3.21 -4.53
C PRO A 227 18.76 2.91 -4.74
N GLU A 228 19.59 3.33 -3.79
CA GLU A 228 21.03 3.17 -3.74
C GLU A 228 21.41 2.49 -2.42
N ALA A 229 22.31 1.53 -2.44
CA ALA A 229 22.66 0.71 -1.26
C ALA A 229 23.04 1.56 -0.05
N GLY A 230 23.88 2.57 -0.24
CA GLY A 230 24.29 3.46 0.85
C GLY A 230 23.15 4.27 1.44
N ALA A 231 22.21 4.76 0.60
CA ALA A 231 21.03 5.48 1.06
C ALA A 231 20.06 4.55 1.81
N ILE A 232 19.87 3.33 1.34
CA ILE A 232 19.04 2.30 1.99
C ILE A 232 19.63 1.96 3.37
N GLN A 233 20.94 1.71 3.48
CA GLN A 233 21.61 1.43 4.74
C GLN A 233 21.47 2.59 5.74
N ALA A 234 21.69 3.83 5.28
CA ALA A 234 21.50 5.01 6.12
C ALA A 234 20.08 5.11 6.66
N ALA A 235 19.07 4.84 5.82
CA ALA A 235 17.68 4.82 6.22
C ALA A 235 17.37 3.66 7.20
N ILE A 236 17.92 2.47 7.00
CA ILE A 236 17.80 1.34 7.95
C ILE A 236 18.31 1.75 9.33
N ARG A 237 19.50 2.34 9.41
CA ARG A 237 20.06 2.79 10.71
C ARG A 237 19.23 3.87 11.39
N GLN A 238 18.56 4.73 10.62
CA GLN A 238 17.64 5.72 11.19
C GLN A 238 16.43 5.06 11.86
N THR A 239 15.95 3.89 11.37
CA THR A 239 14.81 3.20 12.00
C THR A 239 15.08 2.79 13.44
N GLU A 240 16.33 2.54 13.83
CA GLU A 240 16.73 2.15 15.20
C GLU A 240 16.40 3.22 16.25
N GLN A 241 16.30 4.48 15.83
CA GLN A 241 15.96 5.62 16.69
C GLN A 241 14.49 6.02 16.60
N MET A 242 13.70 5.34 15.78
CA MET A 242 12.30 5.71 15.57
C MET A 242 11.38 5.08 16.62
N PRO A 243 10.33 5.79 17.03
CA PRO A 243 9.36 5.23 17.95
C PRO A 243 8.52 4.16 17.26
N HIS A 244 8.36 3.00 17.93
CA HIS A 244 7.41 1.97 17.54
C HIS A 244 6.02 2.30 18.10
N ARG A 245 5.33 3.25 17.50
CA ARG A 245 3.98 3.64 17.91
C ARG A 245 3.02 3.74 16.73
N PRO A 246 1.77 3.25 16.85
CA PRO A 246 0.78 3.28 15.79
C PRO A 246 0.46 4.71 15.32
N SER A 247 0.34 4.85 14.00
CA SER A 247 -0.17 6.05 13.32
C SER A 247 -1.48 5.72 12.63
N PHE A 248 -2.52 6.49 12.90
CA PHE A 248 -3.85 6.32 12.31
C PHE A 248 -4.15 7.34 11.20
N LEU A 249 -3.10 7.77 10.48
CA LEU A 249 -3.20 8.69 9.36
C LEU A 249 -4.22 8.24 8.31
N TYR A 250 -4.34 6.92 8.11
CA TYR A 250 -5.23 6.29 7.15
C TYR A 250 -6.55 5.78 7.77
N GLY A 251 -6.94 6.28 8.93
CA GLY A 251 -8.24 6.00 9.53
C GLY A 251 -8.20 5.27 10.88
N ASP A 252 -9.39 5.02 11.41
CA ASP A 252 -9.65 4.49 12.76
C ASP A 252 -10.05 3.00 12.78
N GLY A 253 -9.95 2.31 11.64
CA GLY A 253 -10.30 0.90 11.50
C GLY A 253 -11.81 0.58 11.51
N LYS A 254 -12.67 1.55 11.24
CA LYS A 254 -14.13 1.37 11.12
C LYS A 254 -14.64 1.61 9.70
N THR A 255 -13.81 1.33 8.72
CA THR A 255 -14.03 1.67 7.31
C THR A 255 -15.27 0.98 6.74
N SER A 256 -15.39 -0.34 6.91
CA SER A 256 -16.54 -1.11 6.38
C SER A 256 -17.85 -0.67 7.00
N GLN A 257 -17.88 -0.38 8.31
CA GLN A 257 -19.08 0.10 9.01
C GLN A 257 -19.55 1.45 8.43
N LYS A 258 -18.62 2.38 8.18
CA LYS A 258 -18.93 3.67 7.58
C LYS A 258 -19.47 3.50 6.16
N ILE A 259 -18.82 2.67 5.34
CA ILE A 259 -19.24 2.39 3.96
C ILE A 259 -20.65 1.76 3.93
N VAL A 260 -20.89 0.73 4.74
CA VAL A 260 -22.19 0.04 4.80
C VAL A 260 -23.32 1.00 5.22
N LYS A 261 -23.06 1.90 6.18
CA LYS A 261 -24.02 2.92 6.59
C LYS A 261 -24.38 3.82 5.40
N ILE A 262 -23.39 4.38 4.71
CA ILE A 262 -23.58 5.27 3.57
C ILE A 262 -24.31 4.56 2.41
N LEU A 263 -23.93 3.31 2.12
CA LEU A 263 -24.60 2.53 1.07
C LEU A 263 -26.06 2.24 1.43
N LYS A 264 -26.39 1.94 2.69
CA LYS A 264 -27.79 1.79 3.12
C LYS A 264 -28.58 3.07 2.91
N GLU A 265 -28.03 4.22 3.30
CA GLU A 265 -28.64 5.53 3.06
C GLU A 265 -28.86 5.79 1.56
N PHE A 266 -27.85 5.50 0.74
CA PHE A 266 -27.92 5.65 -0.72
C PHE A 266 -29.01 4.76 -1.33
N PHE A 267 -29.17 3.51 -0.92
CA PHE A 267 -30.21 2.62 -1.43
C PHE A 267 -31.64 2.99 -1.00
N HIS A 268 -31.81 3.88 -0.02
CA HIS A 268 -33.10 4.47 0.32
C HIS A 268 -33.44 5.68 -0.54
N THR A 269 -32.53 6.16 -1.40
CA THR A 269 -32.80 7.22 -2.37
C THR A 269 -33.28 6.64 -3.69
N ASP A 270 -33.65 7.48 -4.65
CA ASP A 270 -33.97 7.07 -6.02
C ASP A 270 -32.70 6.79 -6.83
N TYR A 271 -31.88 5.84 -6.35
CA TYR A 271 -30.58 5.50 -6.92
C TYR A 271 -30.65 4.93 -8.34
N ARG A 272 -31.81 4.54 -8.84
CA ARG A 272 -32.01 4.03 -10.21
C ARG A 272 -32.01 5.15 -11.25
N HIS A 273 -32.31 6.38 -10.84
CA HIS A 273 -32.32 7.57 -11.67
C HIS A 273 -31.18 8.52 -11.36
N TRP A 274 -30.02 7.95 -10.93
CA TRP A 274 -28.87 8.75 -10.60
C TRP A 274 -28.37 9.55 -11.80
N LYS A 275 -28.01 10.81 -11.56
CA LYS A 275 -27.33 11.69 -12.51
C LYS A 275 -26.07 12.22 -11.87
N LYS A 276 -25.02 12.25 -12.65
CA LYS A 276 -23.73 12.81 -12.22
C LYS A 276 -23.52 14.16 -12.91
N THR A 277 -23.46 15.21 -12.11
CA THR A 277 -23.10 16.56 -12.56
C THR A 277 -21.66 16.83 -12.19
N PHE A 278 -20.99 17.63 -13.00
CA PHE A 278 -19.66 18.14 -12.66
C PHE A 278 -19.81 19.21 -11.56
N TYR A 279 -18.94 19.13 -10.56
CA TYR A 279 -18.88 20.11 -9.48
C TYR A 279 -17.79 21.13 -9.79
N ASP A 280 -18.18 22.34 -10.11
CA ASP A 280 -17.27 23.45 -10.35
C ASP A 280 -16.80 24.03 -9.02
N MET A 281 -15.50 24.01 -8.79
CA MET A 281 -14.90 24.73 -7.66
C MET A 281 -14.65 26.18 -8.09
N GLU A 282 -14.99 27.14 -7.21
CA GLU A 282 -14.60 28.52 -7.43
C GLU A 282 -13.06 28.61 -7.47
N CYS A 283 -12.52 29.03 -8.60
CA CYS A 283 -11.09 29.35 -8.73
C CYS A 283 -10.84 30.65 -7.96
N LYS A 284 -10.14 30.53 -6.83
CA LYS A 284 -9.62 31.70 -6.10
C LYS A 284 -8.32 32.18 -6.71
#